data_6c8d668915891fa60cc78c89b9934395
#
_entry.id   6c8d668915891fa60cc78c89b9934395
#
_cell.length_a   1.000
_cell.length_b   1.000
_cell.length_c   1.000
_cell.angle_alpha   90.00
_cell.angle_beta   90.00
_cell.angle_gamma   90.00
#
_symmetry.space_group_name_H-M   'P 1'
#
loop_
_entity.id
_entity.type
_entity.pdbx_description
1 polymer ?
#
loop_
_entity_poly.entity_id
_entity_poly.type
_entity_poly.pdbx_seq_one_letter_code
_entity_poly.pdbx_strand_id
1 'polypeptide(L)'
;MCIRDREYFKVDDDGEPKGTAGKPMGDIITYMEAENLAVVATRYFGGIKLGAGGLVRAYAKTAKLAIQEAGIVDYVKKTNFLLDFGYEKTAEVEQIIYKNGDEILEKGYHDRVTYKVSLSDESIKELKEKKDITIIDI
;
A
#
# COMPACT_ATOMS: atom_id res chain seq x y z
N MET A 1 -9.44 0.68 17.97
CA MET A 1 -8.73 0.11 16.81
C MET A 1 -9.56 0.28 15.54
N CYS A 2 -8.91 0.58 14.45
CA CYS A 2 -9.53 0.61 13.12
C CYS A 2 -8.62 -0.08 12.11
N ILE A 3 -9.18 -0.94 11.25
CA ILE A 3 -8.47 -1.64 10.18
C ILE A 3 -9.23 -1.38 8.88
N ARG A 4 -8.52 -1.03 7.82
CA ARG A 4 -9.06 -0.86 6.48
C ARG A 4 -8.12 -1.41 5.42
N ASP A 5 -8.63 -2.32 4.61
CA ASP A 5 -8.06 -2.65 3.31
C ASP A 5 -9.12 -2.42 2.21
N ARG A 6 -8.92 -2.93 1.01
CA ARG A 6 -9.84 -2.73 -0.11
C ARG A 6 -11.20 -3.41 0.05
N GLU A 7 -11.24 -4.51 0.80
CA GLU A 7 -12.42 -5.37 0.94
C GLU A 7 -13.00 -5.35 2.36
N TYR A 8 -12.19 -4.91 3.32
CA TYR A 8 -12.53 -5.02 4.73
C TYR A 8 -12.34 -3.70 5.47
N PHE A 9 -13.35 -3.34 6.25
CA PHE A 9 -13.32 -2.17 7.13
C PHE A 9 -13.91 -2.52 8.49
N LYS A 10 -13.11 -2.40 9.54
CA LYS A 10 -13.52 -2.68 10.90
C LYS A 10 -13.10 -1.56 11.84
N VAL A 11 -14.02 -1.17 12.71
CA VAL A 11 -13.78 -0.24 13.82
C VAL A 11 -14.15 -0.92 15.13
N ASP A 12 -13.43 -0.61 16.20
CA ASP A 12 -13.63 -1.17 17.52
C ASP A 12 -13.37 -0.09 18.57
N ASP A 13 -14.33 0.08 19.49
CA ASP A 13 -14.22 1.05 20.58
C ASP A 13 -13.41 0.51 21.77
N ASP A 14 -13.17 -0.80 21.85
CA ASP A 14 -12.41 -1.47 22.92
C ASP A 14 -12.79 -1.00 24.33
N GLY A 15 -14.09 -1.04 24.65
CA GLY A 15 -14.62 -0.67 25.96
C GLY A 15 -14.89 0.83 26.17
N GLU A 16 -14.54 1.70 25.22
CA GLU A 16 -14.96 3.10 25.23
C GLU A 16 -16.48 3.22 24.97
N PRO A 17 -17.12 4.31 25.38
CA PRO A 17 -18.52 4.52 25.04
C PRO A 17 -18.78 4.38 23.55
N LYS A 18 -19.87 3.72 23.18
CA LYS A 18 -20.22 3.38 21.81
C LYS A 18 -20.09 4.58 20.86
N GLY A 19 -19.31 4.40 19.80
CA GLY A 19 -19.11 5.40 18.74
C GLY A 19 -18.18 6.55 19.11
N THR A 20 -17.44 6.48 20.21
CA THR A 20 -16.55 7.57 20.66
C THR A 20 -15.08 7.35 20.32
N ALA A 21 -14.70 6.16 19.89
CA ALA A 21 -13.32 5.81 19.58
C ALA A 21 -13.15 5.24 18.17
N GLY A 22 -13.64 4.04 17.92
CA GLY A 22 -13.46 3.35 16.64
C GLY A 22 -14.06 4.11 15.45
N LYS A 23 -15.30 4.57 15.60
CA LYS A 23 -15.99 5.33 14.54
C LYS A 23 -15.27 6.63 14.16
N PRO A 24 -14.86 7.52 15.08
CA PRO A 24 -14.13 8.74 14.75
C PRO A 24 -12.81 8.46 14.02
N MET A 25 -12.07 7.43 14.41
CA MET A 25 -10.86 7.00 13.70
C MET A 25 -11.17 6.52 12.29
N GLY A 26 -12.22 5.71 12.13
CA GLY A 26 -12.66 5.22 10.83
C GLY A 26 -13.12 6.34 9.89
N ASP A 27 -13.83 7.34 10.42
CA ASP A 27 -14.26 8.51 9.64
C ASP A 27 -13.05 9.31 9.12
N ILE A 28 -11.98 9.46 9.91
CA ILE A 28 -10.73 10.08 9.48
C ILE A 28 -10.03 9.27 8.39
N ILE A 29 -9.93 7.96 8.53
CA ILE A 29 -9.35 7.08 7.51
C ILE A 29 -10.09 7.23 6.17
N THR A 30 -11.43 7.27 6.23
CA THR A 30 -12.26 7.48 5.04
C THR A 30 -12.07 8.87 4.44
N TYR A 31 -12.02 9.92 5.27
CA TYR A 31 -11.78 11.30 4.81
C TYR A 31 -10.42 11.47 4.14
N MET A 32 -9.39 10.80 4.64
CA MET A 32 -8.03 10.84 4.08
C MET A 32 -7.85 9.87 2.90
N GLU A 33 -8.89 9.13 2.52
CA GLU A 33 -8.86 8.12 1.45
C GLU A 33 -7.73 7.08 1.63
N ALA A 34 -7.36 6.82 2.90
CA ALA A 34 -6.29 5.90 3.23
C ALA A 34 -6.78 4.44 3.23
N GLU A 35 -6.00 3.55 2.67
CA GLU A 35 -6.26 2.11 2.59
C GLU A 35 -5.02 1.31 3.03
N ASN A 36 -5.19 0.01 3.24
CA ASN A 36 -4.12 -0.92 3.64
C ASN A 36 -3.39 -0.49 4.91
N LEU A 37 -4.16 -0.13 5.94
CA LEU A 37 -3.61 0.30 7.22
C LEU A 37 -4.42 -0.27 8.41
N ALA A 38 -3.74 -0.33 9.55
CA ALA A 38 -4.37 -0.51 10.85
C ALA A 38 -3.98 0.66 11.76
N VAL A 39 -4.96 1.28 12.41
CA VAL A 39 -4.73 2.34 13.39
C VAL A 39 -5.12 1.82 14.76
N VAL A 40 -4.19 1.88 15.70
CA VAL A 40 -4.41 1.54 17.11
C VAL A 40 -4.10 2.79 17.92
N ALA A 41 -5.11 3.27 18.67
CA ALA A 41 -4.95 4.36 19.60
C ALA A 41 -5.02 3.83 21.04
N THR A 42 -4.07 4.22 21.87
CA THR A 42 -4.01 3.86 23.28
C THR A 42 -4.33 5.07 24.13
N ARG A 43 -5.30 4.94 25.04
CA ARG A 43 -5.63 5.98 25.99
C ARG A 43 -5.14 5.61 27.39
N TYR A 44 -4.45 6.55 28.01
CA TYR A 44 -4.11 6.47 29.43
C TYR A 44 -5.14 7.28 30.22
N PHE A 45 -5.81 6.62 31.17
CA PHE A 45 -6.79 7.26 32.02
C PHE A 45 -6.10 8.21 33.02
N GLY A 46 -6.56 9.46 33.06
CA GLY A 46 -6.06 10.50 33.94
C GLY A 46 -7.19 11.20 34.69
N GLY A 47 -6.86 12.17 35.53
CA GLY A 47 -7.81 12.85 36.42
C GLY A 47 -8.88 13.73 35.75
N ILE A 48 -8.85 13.95 34.43
CA ILE A 48 -9.78 14.80 33.68
C ILE A 48 -10.74 13.92 32.87
N LYS A 49 -12.05 14.13 33.08
CA LYS A 49 -13.10 13.48 32.31
C LYS A 49 -13.35 14.24 31.01
N LEU A 50 -13.04 13.61 29.88
CA LEU A 50 -13.19 14.24 28.54
C LEU A 50 -14.63 14.37 28.07
N GLY A 51 -15.51 13.46 28.48
CA GLY A 51 -16.86 13.33 27.93
C GLY A 51 -16.87 12.75 26.51
N ALA A 52 -18.06 12.40 26.00
CA ALA A 52 -18.22 11.78 24.69
C ALA A 52 -17.64 12.64 23.55
N GLY A 53 -17.94 13.93 23.51
CA GLY A 53 -17.44 14.86 22.51
C GLY A 53 -15.92 15.04 22.57
N GLY A 54 -15.33 15.05 23.76
CA GLY A 54 -13.88 15.11 23.97
C GLY A 54 -13.17 13.85 23.48
N LEU A 55 -13.74 12.67 23.75
CA LEU A 55 -13.23 11.38 23.27
C LEU A 55 -13.25 11.34 21.74
N VAL A 56 -14.36 11.68 21.11
CA VAL A 56 -14.49 11.71 19.64
C VAL A 56 -13.38 12.56 19.00
N ARG A 57 -13.21 13.79 19.50
CA ARG A 57 -12.17 14.69 19.00
C ARG A 57 -10.76 14.18 19.24
N ALA A 58 -10.48 13.60 20.40
CA ALA A 58 -9.17 13.07 20.74
C ALA A 58 -8.78 11.88 19.86
N TYR A 59 -9.69 10.91 19.68
CA TYR A 59 -9.44 9.76 18.82
C TYR A 59 -9.31 10.12 17.35
N ALA A 60 -10.16 11.01 16.82
CA ALA A 60 -10.06 11.51 15.48
C ALA A 60 -8.72 12.22 15.22
N LYS A 61 -8.31 13.12 16.13
CA LYS A 61 -7.04 13.83 16.03
C LYS A 61 -5.84 12.88 16.10
N THR A 62 -5.88 11.91 17.00
CA THR A 62 -4.80 10.90 17.15
C THR A 62 -4.64 10.09 15.88
N ALA A 63 -5.72 9.59 15.30
CA ALA A 63 -5.69 8.85 14.04
C ALA A 63 -5.13 9.72 12.89
N LYS A 64 -5.61 10.96 12.76
CA LYS A 64 -5.15 11.89 11.74
C LYS A 64 -3.65 12.15 11.83
N LEU A 65 -3.15 12.46 13.01
CA LEU A 65 -1.72 12.74 13.22
C LEU A 65 -0.86 11.51 12.94
N ALA A 66 -1.29 10.32 13.36
CA ALA A 66 -0.57 9.08 13.10
C ALA A 66 -0.46 8.76 11.60
N ILE A 67 -1.56 8.92 10.85
CA ILE A 67 -1.58 8.70 9.39
C ILE A 67 -0.70 9.74 8.68
N GLN A 68 -0.79 11.00 9.08
CA GLN A 68 0.05 12.07 8.51
C GLN A 68 1.54 11.82 8.74
N GLU A 69 1.92 11.38 9.94
CA GLU A 69 3.32 11.07 10.28
C GLU A 69 3.83 9.84 9.52
N ALA A 70 2.99 8.81 9.36
CA ALA A 70 3.33 7.62 8.59
C ALA A 70 3.50 7.92 7.08
N GLY A 71 2.77 8.91 6.57
CA GLY A 71 2.70 9.24 5.15
C GLY A 71 1.74 8.33 4.39
N ILE A 72 1.21 8.85 3.30
CA ILE A 72 0.35 8.11 2.35
C ILE A 72 1.06 8.10 1.00
N VAL A 73 1.13 6.94 0.36
CA VAL A 73 1.67 6.76 -0.99
C VAL A 73 0.59 6.17 -1.90
N ASP A 74 0.65 6.48 -3.18
CA ASP A 74 -0.27 5.91 -4.15
C ASP A 74 -0.04 4.40 -4.27
N TYR A 75 -1.12 3.64 -4.20
CA TYR A 75 -1.07 2.20 -4.40
C TYR A 75 -1.01 1.87 -5.89
N VAL A 76 0.09 1.25 -6.30
CA VAL A 76 0.24 0.69 -7.64
C VAL A 76 0.15 -0.83 -7.54
N LYS A 77 -0.87 -1.43 -8.17
CA LYS A 77 -0.98 -2.88 -8.25
C LYS A 77 0.16 -3.42 -9.12
N LYS A 78 0.92 -4.36 -8.57
CA LYS A 78 1.98 -5.06 -9.28
C LYS A 78 1.66 -6.54 -9.38
N THR A 79 2.05 -7.14 -10.49
CA THR A 79 1.88 -8.58 -10.75
C THR A 79 3.23 -9.18 -11.12
N ASN A 80 3.46 -10.42 -10.70
CA ASN A 80 4.72 -11.10 -10.96
C ASN A 80 4.71 -11.78 -12.32
N PHE A 81 5.80 -11.62 -13.05
CA PHE A 81 6.04 -12.21 -14.36
C PHE A 81 7.47 -12.77 -14.47
N LEU A 82 7.64 -13.66 -15.41
CA LEU A 82 8.97 -14.04 -15.90
C LEU A 82 9.18 -13.38 -17.27
N LEU A 83 10.26 -12.64 -17.41
CA LEU A 83 10.70 -12.06 -18.68
C LEU A 83 11.80 -12.92 -19.28
N ASP A 84 11.72 -13.21 -20.56
CA ASP A 84 12.77 -13.87 -21.34
C ASP A 84 13.15 -12.99 -22.54
N PHE A 85 14.43 -12.66 -22.67
CA PHE A 85 14.93 -11.76 -23.70
C PHE A 85 16.44 -11.99 -23.98
N GLY A 86 16.91 -11.47 -25.11
CA GLY A 86 18.33 -11.53 -25.45
C GLY A 86 19.17 -10.53 -24.65
N TYR A 87 20.47 -10.81 -24.50
CA TYR A 87 21.41 -9.96 -23.74
C TYR A 87 21.44 -8.50 -24.20
N GLU A 88 21.24 -8.26 -25.50
CA GLU A 88 21.20 -6.93 -26.11
C GLU A 88 20.02 -6.07 -25.60
N LYS A 89 18.99 -6.69 -25.03
CA LYS A 89 17.82 -6.01 -24.47
C LYS A 89 17.92 -5.68 -22.99
N THR A 90 18.95 -6.13 -22.30
CA THR A 90 19.11 -5.99 -20.85
C THR A 90 18.96 -4.53 -20.39
N ALA A 91 19.68 -3.60 -21.00
CA ALA A 91 19.63 -2.19 -20.63
C ALA A 91 18.25 -1.57 -20.86
N GLU A 92 17.59 -1.90 -21.97
CA GLU A 92 16.25 -1.42 -22.31
C GLU A 92 15.19 -1.93 -21.31
N VAL A 93 15.25 -3.22 -20.98
CA VAL A 93 14.34 -3.86 -20.01
C VAL A 93 14.52 -3.25 -18.62
N GLU A 94 15.73 -3.13 -18.13
CA GLU A 94 16.04 -2.56 -16.84
C GLU A 94 15.60 -1.08 -16.74
N GLN A 95 15.82 -0.31 -17.82
CA GLN A 95 15.38 1.09 -17.87
C GLN A 95 13.87 1.22 -17.73
N ILE A 96 13.07 0.38 -18.41
CA ILE A 96 11.61 0.39 -18.32
C ILE A 96 11.17 0.04 -16.90
N ILE A 97 11.73 -1.01 -16.31
CA ILE A 97 11.38 -1.47 -14.96
C ILE A 97 11.66 -0.38 -13.92
N TYR A 98 12.87 0.17 -13.91
CA TYR A 98 13.26 1.16 -12.90
C TYR A 98 12.57 2.53 -13.09
N LYS A 99 12.34 2.96 -14.34
CA LYS A 99 11.61 4.19 -14.67
C LYS A 99 10.21 4.21 -14.05
N ASN A 100 9.53 3.08 -14.08
CA ASN A 100 8.17 2.94 -13.58
C ASN A 100 8.11 2.55 -12.07
N GLY A 101 9.26 2.47 -11.40
CA GLY A 101 9.35 2.11 -9.98
C GLY A 101 9.03 0.64 -9.70
N ASP A 102 9.20 -0.21 -10.69
CA ASP A 102 9.00 -1.65 -10.58
C ASP A 102 10.27 -2.37 -10.08
N GLU A 103 10.16 -3.66 -9.78
CA GLU A 103 11.25 -4.42 -9.16
C GLU A 103 11.64 -5.66 -9.96
N ILE A 104 12.94 -5.92 -9.99
CA ILE A 104 13.50 -7.20 -10.44
C ILE A 104 13.74 -8.05 -9.20
N LEU A 105 13.00 -9.16 -9.08
CA LEU A 105 13.07 -10.05 -7.92
C LEU A 105 14.24 -11.04 -8.04
N GLU A 106 14.50 -11.52 -9.26
CA GLU A 106 15.53 -12.50 -9.54
C GLU A 106 16.06 -12.33 -10.96
N LYS A 107 17.36 -12.53 -11.16
CA LYS A 107 18.04 -12.47 -12.47
C LYS A 107 18.66 -13.83 -12.79
N GLY A 108 18.35 -14.38 -13.94
CA GLY A 108 18.98 -15.59 -14.49
C GLY A 108 19.69 -15.29 -15.81
N TYR A 109 20.87 -15.86 -15.97
CA TYR A 109 21.71 -15.67 -17.14
C TYR A 109 22.14 -17.04 -17.70
N HIS A 110 21.55 -17.40 -18.82
CA HIS A 110 21.81 -18.63 -19.57
C HIS A 110 22.08 -18.28 -21.03
N ASP A 111 21.57 -19.05 -21.95
CA ASP A 111 21.62 -18.71 -23.40
C ASP A 111 20.85 -17.43 -23.69
N ARG A 112 19.83 -17.16 -22.88
CA ARG A 112 19.06 -15.92 -22.83
C ARG A 112 18.99 -15.39 -21.40
N VAL A 113 18.59 -14.15 -21.24
CA VAL A 113 18.38 -13.54 -19.94
C VAL A 113 16.94 -13.80 -19.47
N THR A 114 16.79 -14.25 -18.24
CA THR A 114 15.49 -14.44 -17.60
C THR A 114 15.40 -13.61 -16.33
N TYR A 115 14.41 -12.75 -16.24
CA TYR A 115 14.14 -11.97 -15.03
C TYR A 115 12.79 -12.33 -14.45
N LYS A 116 12.77 -12.65 -13.16
CA LYS A 116 11.54 -12.66 -12.38
C LYS A 116 11.31 -11.26 -11.86
N VAL A 117 10.16 -10.69 -12.18
CA VAL A 117 9.87 -9.28 -11.97
C VAL A 117 8.51 -9.07 -11.32
N SER A 118 8.35 -7.94 -10.63
CA SER A 118 7.06 -7.45 -10.15
C SER A 118 6.75 -6.16 -10.90
N LEU A 119 5.77 -6.20 -11.80
CA LEU A 119 5.48 -5.14 -12.76
C LEU A 119 4.11 -4.50 -12.54
N SER A 120 4.08 -3.19 -12.76
CA SER A 120 2.85 -2.40 -12.95
C SER A 120 2.26 -2.59 -14.35
N ASP A 121 1.00 -2.25 -14.51
CA ASP A 121 0.31 -2.32 -15.81
C ASP A 121 1.00 -1.47 -16.88
N GLU A 122 1.62 -0.35 -16.49
CA GLU A 122 2.39 0.53 -17.39
C GLU A 122 3.62 -0.17 -17.96
N SER A 123 4.42 -0.81 -17.12
CA SER A 123 5.59 -1.57 -17.55
C SER A 123 5.22 -2.75 -18.44
N ILE A 124 4.14 -3.46 -18.10
CA ILE A 124 3.65 -4.58 -18.91
C ILE A 124 3.27 -4.11 -20.31
N LYS A 125 2.56 -2.98 -20.42
CA LYS A 125 2.18 -2.40 -21.70
C LYS A 125 3.41 -2.00 -22.52
N GLU A 126 4.36 -1.30 -21.91
CA GLU A 126 5.57 -0.81 -22.55
C GLU A 126 6.48 -1.99 -23.03
N LEU A 127 6.60 -3.04 -22.22
CA LEU A 127 7.35 -4.25 -22.57
C LEU A 127 6.69 -5.07 -23.69
N LYS A 128 5.35 -5.13 -23.72
CA LYS A 128 4.60 -5.82 -24.80
C LYS A 128 4.75 -5.15 -26.17
N GLU A 129 5.04 -3.87 -26.22
CA GLU A 129 5.31 -3.14 -27.45
C GLU A 129 6.71 -3.42 -28.04
N LYS A 130 7.59 -4.03 -27.24
CA LYS A 130 8.95 -4.35 -27.65
C LYS A 130 9.01 -5.72 -28.31
N LYS A 131 9.78 -5.80 -29.40
CA LYS A 131 10.07 -7.08 -30.07
C LYS A 131 11.14 -7.86 -29.28
N ASP A 132 11.04 -9.17 -29.34
CA ASP A 132 12.02 -10.11 -28.77
C ASP A 132 12.04 -10.14 -27.22
N ILE A 133 11.01 -9.64 -26.55
CA ILE A 133 10.77 -9.81 -25.12
C ILE A 133 9.55 -10.68 -24.93
N THR A 134 9.70 -11.81 -24.25
CA THR A 134 8.60 -12.70 -23.90
C THR A 134 8.21 -12.48 -22.45
N ILE A 135 6.92 -12.28 -22.21
CA ILE A 135 6.34 -12.11 -20.85
C ILE A 135 5.53 -13.36 -20.55
N ILE A 136 5.85 -14.02 -19.44
CA ILE A 136 5.23 -15.27 -19.01
C ILE A 136 4.59 -15.04 -17.62
N ASP A 137 3.32 -15.36 -17.50
CA ASP A 137 2.59 -15.33 -16.21
C ASP A 137 3.12 -16.42 -15.27
N ILE A 138 3.32 -16.05 -14.02
CA ILE A 138 3.79 -16.99 -12.98
C ILE A 138 2.96 -16.94 -11.71
#